data_f25c8e6c867c9e6555bb1832da8d39a7
#
_entry.id   f25c8e6c867c9e6555bb1832da8d39a7
#
_cell.length_a   1.000
_cell.length_b   1.000
_cell.length_c   1.000
_cell.angle_alpha   90.00
_cell.angle_beta   90.00
_cell.angle_gamma   90.00
#
_symmetry.space_group_name_H-M   'P 1'
#
loop_
_entity.id
_entity.type
_entity.pdbx_description
1 polymer ?
#
loop_
_entity_poly.entity_id
_entity_poly.type
_entity_poly.pdbx_seq_one_letter_code
_entity_poly.pdbx_strand_id
1 'polypeptide(L)'
;ITGKTKALYIESIGNPGINIIDIEAVAKIAHENGIPLIVDNTFATPYLLRPIEFGADIVVHSATKFIGGHGTSIGGVIIDSGRFDWAASGKFPGLTEPDDSYHGVSYTRDVGAPAFVVKARVQLLRDTGAALSPFNSFCSCRDWRPFHYGWSDM
;
A
#
# COMPACT_ATOMS: atom_id res chain seq x y z
N ILE A 1 8.03 16.45 11.42
CA ILE A 1 8.12 15.06 11.92
C ILE A 1 8.49 15.12 13.39
N THR A 2 7.89 14.31 14.21
CA THR A 2 8.16 14.19 15.65
C THR A 2 8.41 12.71 16.01
N GLY A 3 8.83 12.44 17.26
CA GLY A 3 8.99 11.07 17.75
C GLY A 3 7.69 10.24 17.73
N LYS A 4 6.52 10.88 17.62
CA LYS A 4 5.22 10.22 17.51
C LYS A 4 4.80 9.92 16.07
N THR A 5 5.49 10.50 15.07
CA THR A 5 5.18 10.28 13.66
C THR A 5 5.54 8.84 13.28
N LYS A 6 4.57 8.10 12.71
CA LYS A 6 4.72 6.68 12.36
C LYS A 6 4.87 6.44 10.87
N ALA A 7 4.36 7.33 10.03
CA ALA A 7 4.46 7.21 8.57
C ALA A 7 4.27 8.60 7.95
N LEU A 8 4.72 8.77 6.71
CA LEU A 8 4.22 9.80 5.82
C LEU A 8 3.21 9.18 4.85
N TYR A 9 2.12 9.88 4.61
CA TYR A 9 1.10 9.48 3.65
C TYR A 9 0.87 10.61 2.66
N ILE A 10 0.97 10.30 1.37
CA ILE A 10 0.76 11.26 0.28
C ILE A 10 -0.08 10.64 -0.83
N GLU A 11 -0.73 11.48 -1.63
CA GLU A 11 -1.27 11.10 -2.93
C GLU A 11 -0.25 11.40 -4.02
N SER A 12 -0.06 10.48 -4.98
CA SER A 12 0.84 10.72 -6.13
C SER A 12 0.38 11.90 -6.98
N ILE A 13 -0.94 12.03 -7.14
CA ILE A 13 -1.63 13.17 -7.75
C ILE A 13 -2.70 13.62 -6.76
N GLY A 14 -2.54 14.81 -6.21
CA GLY A 14 -3.41 15.34 -5.17
C GLY A 14 -4.82 15.66 -5.65
N ASN A 15 -5.83 15.35 -4.84
CA ASN A 15 -7.23 15.65 -5.11
C ASN A 15 -7.74 16.73 -4.13
N PRO A 16 -8.33 17.84 -4.59
CA PRO A 16 -8.68 18.19 -5.98
C PRO A 16 -7.62 19.02 -6.72
N GLY A 17 -6.50 19.34 -6.08
CA GLY A 17 -5.53 20.31 -6.60
C GLY A 17 -4.68 19.84 -7.78
N ILE A 18 -4.72 18.55 -8.12
CA ILE A 18 -3.95 17.92 -9.21
C ILE A 18 -2.43 18.27 -9.14
N ASN A 19 -1.96 18.53 -7.94
CA ASN A 19 -0.53 18.73 -7.70
C ASN A 19 0.20 17.38 -7.72
N ILE A 20 1.37 17.38 -8.32
CA ILE A 20 2.27 16.22 -8.39
C ILE A 20 3.34 16.40 -7.33
N ILE A 21 3.60 15.34 -6.56
CA ILE A 21 4.56 15.35 -5.46
C ILE A 21 5.83 14.62 -5.89
N ASP A 22 6.98 15.17 -5.53
CA ASP A 22 8.28 14.50 -5.65
C ASP A 22 8.37 13.38 -4.61
N ILE A 23 8.01 12.17 -5.05
CA ILE A 23 7.96 10.97 -4.20
C ILE A 23 9.34 10.63 -3.65
N GLU A 24 10.39 10.75 -4.47
CA GLU A 24 11.75 10.41 -4.08
C GLU A 24 12.26 11.32 -2.96
N ALA A 25 12.01 12.63 -3.07
CA ALA A 25 12.36 13.58 -2.03
C ALA A 25 11.61 13.29 -0.71
N VAL A 26 10.33 12.95 -0.78
CA VAL A 26 9.54 12.62 0.43
C VAL A 26 9.96 11.28 1.02
N ALA A 27 10.28 10.28 0.19
CA ALA A 27 10.79 8.98 0.64
C ALA A 27 12.10 9.14 1.42
N LYS A 28 13.02 9.95 0.89
CA LYS A 28 14.27 10.27 1.58
C LYS A 28 14.02 10.85 2.98
N ILE A 29 13.13 11.83 3.09
CA ILE A 29 12.76 12.45 4.38
C ILE A 29 12.15 11.41 5.32
N ALA A 30 11.27 10.53 4.83
CA ALA A 30 10.66 9.47 5.63
C ALA A 30 11.73 8.52 6.18
N HIS A 31 12.60 8.02 5.32
CA HIS A 31 13.64 7.05 5.67
C HIS A 31 14.69 7.63 6.63
N GLU A 32 15.11 8.88 6.43
CA GLU A 32 16.00 9.59 7.38
C GLU A 32 15.41 9.70 8.78
N ASN A 33 14.08 9.63 8.91
CA ASN A 33 13.38 9.63 10.20
C ASN A 33 12.94 8.24 10.67
N GLY A 34 13.35 7.16 9.99
CA GLY A 34 13.01 5.78 10.33
C GLY A 34 11.51 5.49 10.27
N ILE A 35 10.80 6.10 9.30
CA ILE A 35 9.37 5.88 9.08
C ILE A 35 9.10 5.55 7.62
N PRO A 36 8.09 4.72 7.31
CA PRO A 36 7.74 4.38 5.94
C PRO A 36 7.02 5.53 5.23
N LEU A 37 7.18 5.55 3.90
CA LEU A 37 6.36 6.34 3.00
C LEU A 37 5.24 5.48 2.41
N ILE A 38 4.01 5.93 2.60
CA ILE A 38 2.80 5.35 2.01
C ILE A 38 2.31 6.28 0.90
N VAL A 39 2.10 5.75 -0.30
CA VAL A 39 1.63 6.53 -1.45
C VAL A 39 0.29 6.00 -1.92
N ASP A 40 -0.73 6.84 -1.90
CA ASP A 40 -1.97 6.58 -2.60
C ASP A 40 -1.77 6.90 -4.10
N ASN A 41 -1.76 5.85 -4.90
CA ASN A 41 -1.51 5.95 -6.34
C ASN A 41 -2.78 5.69 -7.15
N THR A 42 -3.95 6.00 -6.58
CA THR A 42 -5.26 5.75 -7.19
C THR A 42 -5.39 6.43 -8.55
N PHE A 43 -4.99 7.70 -8.65
CA PHE A 43 -5.17 8.45 -9.90
C PHE A 43 -4.20 8.05 -11.00
N ALA A 44 -2.93 7.88 -10.68
CA ALA A 44 -1.92 7.53 -11.69
C ALA A 44 -2.01 6.05 -12.11
N THR A 45 -2.51 5.18 -11.23
CA THR A 45 -2.50 3.73 -11.40
C THR A 45 -1.08 3.15 -11.58
N PRO A 46 -0.88 1.83 -11.51
CA PRO A 46 0.43 1.23 -11.78
C PRO A 46 0.89 1.38 -13.24
N TYR A 47 -0.01 1.79 -14.13
CA TYR A 47 0.31 1.99 -15.54
C TYR A 47 1.14 3.26 -15.75
N LEU A 48 0.70 4.39 -15.18
CA LEU A 48 1.39 5.67 -15.35
C LEU A 48 2.55 5.86 -14.37
N LEU A 49 2.42 5.33 -13.16
CA LEU A 49 3.40 5.54 -12.10
C LEU A 49 3.50 4.33 -11.17
N ARG A 50 4.72 3.92 -10.88
CA ARG A 50 5.04 2.87 -9.91
C ARG A 50 5.83 3.43 -8.74
N PRO A 51 5.18 3.95 -7.68
CA PRO A 51 5.84 4.69 -6.60
C PRO A 51 6.96 3.93 -5.88
N ILE A 52 6.91 2.58 -5.87
CA ILE A 52 7.97 1.74 -5.28
C ILE A 52 9.32 1.96 -5.98
N GLU A 53 9.32 2.28 -7.27
CA GLU A 53 10.54 2.59 -8.02
C GLU A 53 11.18 3.91 -7.57
N PHE A 54 10.38 4.78 -6.92
CA PHE A 54 10.78 6.09 -6.38
C PHE A 54 10.90 6.09 -4.85
N GLY A 55 10.97 4.93 -4.22
CA GLY A 55 11.24 4.81 -2.79
C GLY A 55 10.01 4.70 -1.89
N ALA A 56 8.79 4.60 -2.43
CA ALA A 56 7.63 4.29 -1.60
C ALA A 56 7.76 2.88 -0.99
N ASP A 57 7.41 2.75 0.28
CA ASP A 57 7.44 1.48 0.98
C ASP A 57 6.13 0.72 0.81
N ILE A 58 5.03 1.47 0.87
CA ILE A 58 3.67 0.94 0.71
C ILE A 58 2.94 1.77 -0.33
N VAL A 59 2.23 1.10 -1.23
CA VAL A 59 1.36 1.74 -2.20
C VAL A 59 -0.06 1.25 -1.99
N VAL A 60 -1.00 2.19 -1.99
CA VAL A 60 -2.42 1.88 -1.91
C VAL A 60 -3.14 2.37 -3.15
N HIS A 61 -4.21 1.66 -3.52
CA HIS A 61 -5.10 2.06 -4.60
C HIS A 61 -6.55 1.85 -4.18
N SER A 62 -7.39 2.83 -4.43
CA SER A 62 -8.82 2.58 -4.53
C SER A 62 -9.09 1.86 -5.85
N ALA A 63 -9.26 0.53 -5.80
CA ALA A 63 -9.60 -0.25 -6.99
C ALA A 63 -10.99 0.10 -7.55
N THR A 64 -11.83 0.75 -6.74
CA THR A 64 -13.13 1.32 -7.14
C THR A 64 -13.01 2.32 -8.28
N LYS A 65 -11.88 3.01 -8.39
CA LYS A 65 -11.64 4.10 -9.35
C LYS A 65 -11.09 3.54 -10.67
N PHE A 66 -9.92 3.99 -11.08
CA PHE A 66 -9.38 3.67 -12.41
C PHE A 66 -9.00 2.20 -12.61
N ILE A 67 -8.67 1.45 -11.55
CA ILE A 67 -8.39 0.01 -11.67
C ILE A 67 -9.66 -0.75 -12.08
N GLY A 68 -10.78 -0.50 -11.40
CA GLY A 68 -12.07 -1.10 -11.75
C GLY A 68 -12.78 -0.43 -12.93
N GLY A 69 -12.46 0.82 -13.21
CA GLY A 69 -12.87 1.59 -14.39
C GLY A 69 -14.34 2.02 -14.45
N HIS A 70 -15.22 1.38 -13.71
CA HIS A 70 -16.68 1.58 -13.83
C HIS A 70 -17.34 2.17 -12.57
N GLY A 71 -16.64 2.14 -11.42
CA GLY A 71 -17.20 2.60 -10.15
C GLY A 71 -18.33 1.72 -9.58
N THR A 72 -18.59 0.58 -10.18
CA THR A 72 -19.66 -0.36 -9.77
C THR A 72 -19.22 -1.34 -8.70
N SER A 73 -17.91 -1.55 -8.56
CA SER A 73 -17.32 -2.52 -7.62
C SER A 73 -16.37 -1.81 -6.67
N ILE A 74 -16.73 -1.81 -5.39
CA ILE A 74 -15.89 -1.20 -4.36
C ILE A 74 -14.76 -2.16 -4.01
N GLY A 75 -13.53 -1.64 -3.99
CA GLY A 75 -12.36 -2.41 -3.63
C GLY A 75 -11.13 -1.55 -3.37
N GLY A 76 -10.13 -2.16 -2.77
CA GLY A 76 -8.83 -1.56 -2.52
C GLY A 76 -7.70 -2.57 -2.67
N VAL A 77 -6.51 -2.06 -2.92
CA VAL A 77 -5.29 -2.86 -3.02
C VAL A 77 -4.21 -2.19 -2.17
N ILE A 78 -3.49 -3.00 -1.40
CA ILE A 78 -2.31 -2.58 -0.66
C ILE A 78 -1.13 -3.40 -1.18
N ILE A 79 -0.06 -2.71 -1.56
CA ILE A 79 1.17 -3.30 -2.08
C ILE A 79 2.29 -2.89 -1.13
N ASP A 80 3.03 -3.87 -0.63
CA ASP A 80 4.21 -3.68 0.20
C ASP A 80 5.47 -3.91 -0.65
N SER A 81 6.41 -2.98 -0.61
CA SER A 81 7.70 -3.14 -1.29
C SER A 81 8.56 -4.26 -0.69
N GLY A 82 8.30 -4.63 0.56
CA GLY A 82 9.11 -5.55 1.36
C GLY A 82 10.50 -5.01 1.71
N ARG A 83 10.77 -3.72 1.51
CA ARG A 83 12.11 -3.12 1.68
C ARG A 83 12.27 -2.36 3.00
N PHE A 84 11.17 -1.90 3.61
CA PHE A 84 11.26 -1.13 4.84
C PHE A 84 11.67 -2.03 6.00
N ASP A 85 12.71 -1.63 6.73
CA ASP A 85 13.16 -2.36 7.92
C ASP A 85 12.34 -1.97 9.15
N TRP A 86 11.24 -2.69 9.35
CA TRP A 86 10.33 -2.50 10.48
C TRP A 86 11.01 -2.68 11.83
N ALA A 87 12.01 -3.59 11.90
CA ALA A 87 12.70 -3.88 13.14
C ALA A 87 13.69 -2.78 13.50
N ALA A 88 14.51 -2.34 12.54
CA ALA A 88 15.50 -1.27 12.75
C ALA A 88 14.85 0.06 13.08
N SER A 89 13.65 0.32 12.60
CA SER A 89 12.88 1.54 12.90
C SER A 89 12.61 1.70 14.42
N GLY A 90 12.39 0.60 15.16
CA GLY A 90 12.03 0.63 16.58
C GLY A 90 10.67 1.25 16.90
N LYS A 91 9.91 1.67 15.90
CA LYS A 91 8.64 2.39 16.08
C LYS A 91 7.39 1.51 15.96
N PHE A 92 7.55 0.23 15.62
CA PHE A 92 6.46 -0.68 15.27
C PHE A 92 6.45 -1.95 16.14
N PRO A 93 6.23 -1.83 17.48
CA PRO A 93 6.23 -3.00 18.37
C PRO A 93 5.23 -4.06 17.94
N GLY A 94 4.07 -3.67 17.38
CA GLY A 94 3.09 -4.61 16.87
C GLY A 94 3.57 -5.49 15.71
N LEU A 95 4.71 -5.20 15.08
CA LEU A 95 5.33 -6.05 14.06
C LEU A 95 6.54 -6.82 14.60
N THR A 96 7.20 -6.30 15.64
CA THR A 96 8.46 -6.82 16.15
C THR A 96 8.32 -7.65 17.42
N GLU A 97 7.29 -7.39 18.23
CA GLU A 97 6.99 -8.13 19.44
C GLU A 97 6.04 -9.31 19.16
N PRO A 98 6.03 -10.34 20.03
CA PRO A 98 5.08 -11.44 19.94
C PRO A 98 3.62 -10.93 19.96
N ASP A 99 2.81 -11.41 19.04
CA ASP A 99 1.38 -11.07 18.94
C ASP A 99 0.54 -12.19 19.57
N ASP A 100 0.03 -11.94 20.78
CA ASP A 100 -0.80 -12.90 21.53
C ASP A 100 -2.11 -13.24 20.78
N SER A 101 -2.60 -12.32 19.93
CA SER A 101 -3.79 -12.54 19.13
C SER A 101 -3.56 -13.50 17.94
N TYR A 102 -2.28 -13.77 17.63
CA TYR A 102 -1.89 -14.66 16.55
C TYR A 102 -0.72 -15.58 16.95
N HIS A 103 -0.97 -16.46 17.92
CA HIS A 103 -0.07 -17.53 18.35
C HIS A 103 1.32 -17.08 18.83
N GLY A 104 1.47 -15.82 19.29
CA GLY A 104 2.75 -15.28 19.73
C GLY A 104 3.75 -15.01 18.61
N VAL A 105 3.27 -14.86 17.36
CA VAL A 105 4.13 -14.58 16.20
C VAL A 105 4.72 -13.18 16.30
N SER A 106 6.05 -13.07 16.12
CA SER A 106 6.73 -11.82 15.82
C SER A 106 6.91 -11.72 14.30
N TYR A 107 6.12 -10.85 13.67
CA TYR A 107 6.01 -10.85 12.20
C TYR A 107 7.35 -10.59 11.51
N THR A 108 8.15 -9.65 12.01
CA THR A 108 9.47 -9.35 11.42
C THR A 108 10.44 -10.51 11.56
N ARG A 109 10.40 -11.24 12.67
CA ARG A 109 11.29 -12.37 12.94
C ARG A 109 10.84 -13.64 12.21
N ASP A 110 9.54 -13.96 12.30
CA ASP A 110 9.02 -15.27 11.91
C ASP A 110 8.52 -15.28 10.46
N VAL A 111 8.22 -14.11 9.88
CA VAL A 111 7.70 -13.96 8.52
C VAL A 111 8.71 -13.23 7.61
N GLY A 112 9.45 -12.26 8.15
CA GLY A 112 10.45 -11.51 7.38
C GLY A 112 9.86 -10.41 6.50
N ALA A 113 10.32 -10.29 5.26
CA ALA A 113 9.97 -9.20 4.36
C ALA A 113 8.45 -8.94 4.22
N PRO A 114 7.56 -9.94 4.10
CA PRO A 114 6.12 -9.68 3.99
C PRO A 114 5.41 -9.44 5.34
N ALA A 115 6.15 -9.12 6.42
CA ALA A 115 5.61 -8.94 7.77
C ALA A 115 4.38 -8.02 7.81
N PHE A 116 4.43 -6.89 7.12
CA PHE A 116 3.36 -5.91 7.12
C PHE A 116 2.08 -6.46 6.47
N VAL A 117 2.16 -7.00 5.26
CA VAL A 117 0.96 -7.50 4.56
C VAL A 117 0.42 -8.78 5.21
N VAL A 118 1.27 -9.61 5.79
CA VAL A 118 0.83 -10.79 6.55
C VAL A 118 0.04 -10.35 7.77
N LYS A 119 0.57 -9.41 8.58
CA LYS A 119 -0.18 -8.88 9.73
C LYS A 119 -1.49 -8.23 9.30
N ALA A 120 -1.47 -7.40 8.27
CA ALA A 120 -2.68 -6.76 7.75
C ALA A 120 -3.74 -7.81 7.37
N ARG A 121 -3.33 -8.94 6.81
CA ARG A 121 -4.23 -10.02 6.39
C ARG A 121 -4.72 -10.87 7.57
N VAL A 122 -3.82 -11.35 8.43
CA VAL A 122 -4.19 -12.32 9.48
C VAL A 122 -4.81 -11.67 10.71
N GLN A 123 -4.64 -10.36 10.90
CA GLN A 123 -5.23 -9.62 11.99
C GLN A 123 -6.32 -8.64 11.50
N LEU A 124 -5.96 -7.60 10.76
CA LEU A 124 -6.92 -6.55 10.41
C LEU A 124 -8.03 -7.06 9.50
N LEU A 125 -7.70 -7.78 8.43
CA LEU A 125 -8.70 -8.34 7.52
C LEU A 125 -9.60 -9.35 8.24
N ARG A 126 -9.00 -10.23 9.05
CA ARG A 126 -9.73 -11.22 9.87
C ARG A 126 -10.70 -10.53 10.84
N ASP A 127 -10.22 -9.52 11.57
CA ASP A 127 -10.97 -8.92 12.68
C ASP A 127 -12.01 -7.91 12.21
N THR A 128 -11.75 -7.21 11.08
CA THR A 128 -12.67 -6.19 10.54
C THR A 128 -13.53 -6.68 9.40
N GLY A 129 -13.17 -7.81 8.77
CA GLY A 129 -13.87 -8.31 7.59
C GLY A 129 -13.65 -7.44 6.33
N ALA A 130 -12.66 -6.53 6.34
CA ALA A 130 -12.36 -5.62 5.23
C ALA A 130 -11.70 -6.38 4.06
N ALA A 131 -12.41 -7.37 3.51
CA ALA A 131 -11.96 -8.20 2.39
C ALA A 131 -12.75 -7.87 1.14
N LEU A 132 -12.05 -7.86 0.00
CA LEU A 132 -12.70 -7.72 -1.30
C LEU A 132 -13.51 -8.99 -1.61
N SER A 133 -14.79 -8.81 -1.97
CA SER A 133 -15.61 -9.97 -2.34
C SER A 133 -15.08 -10.64 -3.62
N PRO A 134 -15.24 -11.97 -3.76
CA PRO A 134 -14.79 -12.68 -4.97
C PRO A 134 -15.40 -12.11 -6.25
N PHE A 135 -16.66 -11.66 -6.21
CA PHE A 135 -17.33 -11.06 -7.37
C PHE A 135 -16.70 -9.70 -7.72
N ASN A 136 -16.46 -8.83 -6.73
CA ASN A 136 -15.79 -7.55 -6.98
C ASN A 136 -14.34 -7.74 -7.45
N SER A 137 -13.64 -8.76 -6.95
CA SER A 137 -12.32 -9.13 -7.43
C SER A 137 -12.35 -9.53 -8.90
N PHE A 138 -13.32 -10.36 -9.28
CA PHE A 138 -13.50 -10.76 -10.68
C PHE A 138 -13.79 -9.57 -11.59
N CYS A 139 -14.71 -8.67 -11.20
CA CYS A 139 -15.03 -7.47 -11.96
C CYS A 139 -13.78 -6.58 -12.13
N SER A 140 -13.07 -6.29 -11.04
CA SER A 140 -11.85 -5.48 -11.08
C SER A 140 -10.76 -6.10 -11.96
N CYS A 141 -10.57 -7.42 -11.90
CA CYS A 141 -9.58 -8.12 -12.73
C CYS A 141 -9.98 -8.14 -14.21
N ARG A 142 -11.27 -8.23 -14.52
CA ARG A 142 -11.76 -8.20 -15.90
C ARG A 142 -11.53 -6.84 -16.53
N ASP A 143 -11.78 -5.79 -15.77
CA ASP A 143 -11.71 -4.41 -16.25
C ASP A 143 -10.26 -3.92 -16.37
N TRP A 144 -9.31 -4.56 -15.68
CA TRP A 144 -7.87 -4.30 -15.86
C TRP A 144 -7.33 -4.73 -17.24
N ARG A 145 -7.92 -5.73 -17.88
CA ARG A 145 -7.43 -6.25 -19.19
C ARG A 145 -7.43 -5.20 -20.31
N PRO A 146 -8.42 -4.30 -20.45
CA PRO A 146 -8.41 -3.26 -21.47
C PRO A 146 -7.25 -2.26 -21.34
N PHE A 147 -6.76 -2.01 -20.14
CA PHE A 147 -5.59 -1.14 -19.94
C PHE A 147 -4.31 -1.68 -20.60
N HIS A 148 -4.18 -3.00 -20.77
CA HIS A 148 -3.06 -3.61 -21.47
C HIS A 148 -3.24 -3.65 -22.99
N TYR A 149 -4.49 -3.66 -23.50
CA TYR A 149 -4.78 -3.84 -24.92
C TYR A 149 -5.27 -2.55 -25.61
N GLY A 150 -5.82 -1.59 -24.89
CA GLY A 150 -6.44 -0.41 -25.49
C GLY A 150 -5.50 0.77 -25.76
N TRP A 151 -4.27 0.73 -25.25
CA TRP A 151 -3.30 1.80 -25.43
C TRP A 151 -2.13 1.45 -26.34
N SER A 152 -1.97 0.17 -26.69
CA SER A 152 -0.95 -0.26 -27.66
C SER A 152 -1.35 0.01 -29.11
N ASP A 153 -2.63 0.28 -29.38
CA ASP A 153 -3.15 0.44 -30.73
C ASP A 153 -3.61 1.88 -31.05
N MET A 154 -3.32 2.85 -30.16
CA MET A 154 -3.47 4.29 -30.41
C MET A 154 -2.09 4.96 -30.52
#